data_2a5a5c46565e066cfdf905605491ec6f
#
_entry.id   2a5a5c46565e066cfdf905605491ec6f
#
_cell.length_a   1.000
_cell.length_b   1.000
_cell.length_c   1.000
_cell.angle_alpha   90.00
_cell.angle_beta   90.00
_cell.angle_gamma   90.00
#
_symmetry.space_group_name_H-M   'P 1'
#
loop_
_entity.id
_entity.type
_entity.pdbx_description
1 polymer ?
#
loop_
_entity_poly.entity_id
_entity_poly.type
_entity_poly.pdbx_seq_one_letter_code
_entity_poly.pdbx_strand_id
1 'polypeptide(L)'
;MFYSKKLKRFKELKHCFFSNRNGYSKGIYKSLNCGQGSKDSKKNIKKNLKLVAKKMRVKSANLVLMHQTHSNNVIEIKKMNYKRKIYADAMITKMRGVSLGVLTADCAPVILYDFRNKIIGCIHAGWKGAFKNIVRNTIHKIKKISSNSKIYASVGPC
;
A
#
# COMPACT_ATOMS: atom_id res chain seq x y z
N MET A 1 2.09 -10.93 -10.59
CA MET A 1 2.21 -9.45 -10.42
C MET A 1 1.42 -8.77 -11.51
N PHE A 2 0.60 -7.79 -11.13
CA PHE A 2 -0.27 -7.03 -12.03
C PHE A 2 0.09 -5.55 -11.99
N TYR A 3 -0.12 -4.86 -13.10
CA TYR A 3 0.18 -3.43 -13.25
C TYR A 3 -0.99 -2.71 -13.90
N SER A 4 -1.31 -1.55 -13.40
CA SER A 4 -2.31 -0.68 -14.03
C SER A 4 -1.76 -0.08 -15.32
N LYS A 5 -2.42 -0.30 -16.46
CA LYS A 5 -2.08 0.35 -17.74
C LYS A 5 -2.13 1.89 -17.59
N LYS A 6 -3.13 2.40 -16.86
CA LYS A 6 -3.31 3.84 -16.60
C LYS A 6 -2.15 4.45 -15.80
N LEU A 7 -1.61 3.74 -14.81
CA LEU A 7 -0.53 4.25 -13.97
C LEU A 7 0.87 4.00 -14.56
N LYS A 8 1.04 3.04 -15.47
CA LYS A 8 2.32 2.76 -16.15
C LYS A 8 2.88 3.93 -16.96
N ARG A 9 2.02 4.84 -17.42
CA ARG A 9 2.44 6.03 -18.19
C ARG A 9 3.28 7.02 -17.38
N PHE A 10 3.22 6.96 -16.05
CA PHE A 10 3.99 7.84 -15.18
C PHE A 10 5.33 7.18 -14.87
N LYS A 11 6.39 7.60 -15.58
CA LYS A 11 7.74 7.00 -15.48
C LYS A 11 8.34 7.12 -14.07
N GLU A 12 7.96 8.18 -13.34
CA GLU A 12 8.40 8.44 -11.96
C GLU A 12 7.66 7.61 -10.90
N LEU A 13 6.50 7.02 -11.26
CA LEU A 13 5.69 6.21 -10.36
C LEU A 13 6.00 4.73 -10.53
N LYS A 14 6.44 4.08 -9.49
CA LYS A 14 6.49 2.63 -9.43
C LYS A 14 5.31 2.09 -8.65
N HIS A 15 4.56 1.16 -9.23
CA HIS A 15 3.41 0.52 -8.62
C HIS A 15 3.34 -0.95 -9.01
N CYS A 16 2.70 -1.75 -8.19
CA CYS A 16 2.46 -3.17 -8.47
C CYS A 16 1.38 -3.72 -7.56
N PHE A 17 0.52 -4.58 -8.09
CA PHE A 17 -0.32 -5.50 -7.32
C PHE A 17 0.37 -6.87 -7.32
N PHE A 18 0.82 -7.30 -6.15
CA PHE A 18 1.49 -8.59 -5.99
C PHE A 18 0.43 -9.69 -5.82
N SER A 19 0.67 -10.83 -6.45
CA SER A 19 -0.06 -12.07 -6.12
C SER A 19 0.65 -12.79 -4.98
N ASN A 20 0.06 -13.86 -4.49
CA ASN A 20 0.66 -14.72 -3.46
C ASN A 20 1.85 -15.57 -3.95
N ARG A 21 2.27 -15.47 -5.22
CA ARG A 21 3.30 -16.32 -5.84
C ARG A 21 4.72 -15.81 -5.62
N ASN A 22 5.70 -16.73 -5.72
CA ASN A 22 7.14 -16.42 -5.72
C ASN A 22 7.67 -15.87 -4.39
N GLY A 23 7.14 -16.35 -3.27
CA GLY A 23 7.64 -16.07 -1.93
C GLY A 23 8.32 -17.26 -1.27
N TYR A 24 8.60 -17.13 0.00
CA TYR A 24 9.35 -18.09 0.81
C TYR A 24 8.48 -18.88 1.79
N SER A 25 7.23 -18.47 2.01
CA SER A 25 6.32 -19.15 2.93
C SER A 25 5.85 -20.49 2.39
N LYS A 26 5.54 -21.43 3.29
CA LYS A 26 5.15 -22.79 2.97
C LYS A 26 3.77 -23.12 3.57
N GLY A 27 3.24 -24.29 3.24
CA GLY A 27 1.94 -24.77 3.74
C GLY A 27 0.81 -23.82 3.37
N ILE A 28 -0.09 -23.56 4.30
CA ILE A 28 -1.26 -22.68 4.11
C ILE A 28 -0.89 -21.23 3.80
N TYR A 29 0.35 -20.81 4.07
CA TYR A 29 0.87 -19.46 3.78
C TYR A 29 1.61 -19.35 2.45
N LYS A 30 1.63 -20.42 1.62
CA LYS A 30 2.35 -20.45 0.35
C LYS A 30 1.82 -19.39 -0.61
N SER A 31 2.67 -18.51 -1.11
CA SER A 31 4.12 -18.41 -0.91
C SER A 31 4.57 -16.99 -0.51
N LEU A 32 3.97 -15.90 -1.02
CA LEU A 32 4.38 -14.52 -0.77
C LEU A 32 3.54 -13.90 0.37
N ASN A 33 3.45 -14.60 1.51
CA ASN A 33 2.80 -14.04 2.68
C ASN A 33 3.63 -12.91 3.29
N CYS A 34 3.07 -11.70 3.32
CA CYS A 34 3.65 -10.50 3.93
C CYS A 34 2.93 -10.09 5.22
N GLY A 35 1.97 -10.89 5.69
CA GLY A 35 1.14 -10.62 6.86
C GLY A 35 1.90 -10.77 8.17
N GLN A 36 2.39 -9.67 8.73
CA GLN A 36 3.15 -9.67 10.00
C GLN A 36 2.33 -10.13 11.21
N GLY A 37 1.00 -10.10 11.12
CA GLY A 37 0.08 -10.61 12.14
C GLY A 37 -0.33 -12.07 11.96
N SER A 38 0.13 -12.76 10.91
CA SER A 38 -0.16 -14.17 10.68
C SER A 38 0.70 -15.08 11.60
N LYS A 39 0.29 -16.35 11.73
CA LYS A 39 1.05 -17.40 12.45
C LYS A 39 2.19 -18.00 11.62
N ASP A 40 2.49 -17.44 10.45
CA ASP A 40 3.61 -17.87 9.60
C ASP A 40 4.97 -17.55 10.24
N SER A 41 6.01 -18.24 9.76
CA SER A 41 7.39 -17.99 10.19
C SER A 41 7.78 -16.53 9.97
N LYS A 42 8.14 -15.84 11.06
CA LYS A 42 8.63 -14.43 11.01
C LYS A 42 9.83 -14.28 10.07
N LYS A 43 10.66 -15.31 9.94
CA LYS A 43 11.81 -15.36 9.01
C LYS A 43 11.34 -15.33 7.56
N ASN A 44 10.30 -16.10 7.21
CA ASN A 44 9.74 -16.13 5.85
C ASN A 44 9.04 -14.81 5.52
N ILE A 45 8.22 -14.28 6.43
CA ILE A 45 7.59 -12.97 6.27
C ILE A 45 8.64 -11.88 6.01
N LYS A 46 9.73 -11.85 6.80
CA LYS A 46 10.84 -10.90 6.60
C LYS A 46 11.50 -11.05 5.22
N LYS A 47 11.71 -12.29 4.74
CA LYS A 47 12.23 -12.54 3.39
C LYS A 47 11.26 -12.06 2.31
N ASN A 48 9.96 -12.32 2.46
CA ASN A 48 8.92 -11.88 1.53
C ASN A 48 8.86 -10.35 1.44
N LEU A 49 8.88 -9.65 2.57
CA LEU A 49 8.92 -8.19 2.60
C LEU A 49 10.17 -7.62 1.95
N LYS A 50 11.35 -8.24 2.15
CA LYS A 50 12.59 -7.85 1.45
C LYS A 50 12.45 -8.04 -0.06
N LEU A 51 11.81 -9.13 -0.50
CA LEU A 51 11.57 -9.38 -1.92
C LEU A 51 10.64 -8.32 -2.53
N VAL A 52 9.55 -7.97 -1.83
CA VAL A 52 8.64 -6.90 -2.24
C VAL A 52 9.38 -5.57 -2.33
N ALA A 53 10.16 -5.19 -1.31
CA ALA A 53 10.93 -3.96 -1.29
C ALA A 53 11.93 -3.90 -2.48
N LYS A 54 12.65 -5.01 -2.75
CA LYS A 54 13.56 -5.13 -3.90
C LYS A 54 12.81 -4.94 -5.23
N LYS A 55 11.64 -5.54 -5.40
CA LYS A 55 10.80 -5.37 -6.61
C LYS A 55 10.30 -3.94 -6.76
N MET A 56 9.99 -3.27 -5.67
CA MET A 56 9.61 -1.85 -5.65
C MET A 56 10.81 -0.89 -5.76
N ARG A 57 12.05 -1.40 -5.76
CA ARG A 57 13.32 -0.64 -5.81
C ARG A 57 13.47 0.34 -4.65
N VAL A 58 13.08 -0.09 -3.45
CA VAL A 58 13.29 0.65 -2.20
C VAL A 58 14.09 -0.19 -1.21
N LYS A 59 14.74 0.46 -0.24
CA LYS A 59 15.30 -0.23 0.93
C LYS A 59 14.15 -0.84 1.74
N SER A 60 14.37 -1.97 2.42
CA SER A 60 13.32 -2.61 3.24
C SER A 60 12.77 -1.68 4.33
N ALA A 61 13.61 -0.79 4.86
CA ALA A 61 13.19 0.23 5.83
C ALA A 61 12.25 1.29 5.23
N ASN A 62 12.22 1.43 3.91
CA ASN A 62 11.38 2.38 3.19
C ASN A 62 10.09 1.75 2.64
N LEU A 63 9.85 0.47 2.91
CA LEU A 63 8.56 -0.17 2.67
C LEU A 63 7.69 0.02 3.90
N VAL A 64 6.69 0.88 3.80
CA VAL A 64 5.77 1.20 4.89
C VAL A 64 4.50 0.37 4.76
N LEU A 65 4.20 -0.38 5.80
CA LEU A 65 2.96 -1.13 5.97
C LEU A 65 2.22 -0.59 7.19
N MET A 66 0.91 -0.84 7.24
CA MET A 66 0.08 -0.47 8.38
C MET A 66 -0.61 -1.70 8.98
N HIS A 67 -1.07 -1.56 10.20
CA HIS A 67 -1.97 -2.49 10.83
C HIS A 67 -3.41 -2.13 10.43
N GLN A 68 -3.95 -2.89 9.48
CA GLN A 68 -5.27 -2.68 8.91
C GLN A 68 -6.36 -3.11 9.88
N THR A 69 -7.36 -2.27 10.10
CA THR A 69 -8.44 -2.47 11.07
C THR A 69 -9.83 -2.39 10.45
N HIS A 70 -9.92 -2.39 9.11
CA HIS A 70 -11.16 -2.20 8.35
C HIS A 70 -11.86 -0.88 8.71
N SER A 71 -11.06 0.14 8.99
CA SER A 71 -11.50 1.50 9.33
C SER A 71 -11.58 2.40 8.09
N ASN A 72 -11.92 3.65 8.31
CA ASN A 72 -11.80 4.72 7.31
C ASN A 72 -10.67 5.72 7.63
N ASN A 73 -9.74 5.30 8.49
CA ASN A 73 -8.60 6.13 8.90
C ASN A 73 -7.57 6.24 7.79
N VAL A 74 -7.12 7.47 7.54
CA VAL A 74 -6.11 7.82 6.54
C VAL A 74 -4.94 8.50 7.22
N ILE A 75 -3.73 8.00 7.05
CA ILE A 75 -2.51 8.58 7.64
C ILE A 75 -1.60 9.14 6.56
N GLU A 76 -1.05 10.32 6.78
CA GLU A 76 0.03 10.87 5.97
C GLU A 76 1.39 10.47 6.55
N ILE A 77 2.22 9.83 5.73
CA ILE A 77 3.58 9.45 6.07
C ILE A 77 4.50 10.62 5.76
N LYS A 78 4.97 11.30 6.81
CA LYS A 78 5.86 12.49 6.73
C LYS A 78 7.32 12.20 7.13
N LYS A 79 7.57 11.06 7.78
CA LYS A 79 8.90 10.62 8.22
C LYS A 79 8.96 9.09 8.26
N MET A 80 10.15 8.51 8.26
CA MET A 80 10.32 7.04 8.24
C MET A 80 10.40 6.40 9.63
N ASN A 81 10.75 7.16 10.67
CA ASN A 81 10.89 6.64 12.03
C ASN A 81 9.56 6.59 12.77
N TYR A 82 8.70 5.65 12.42
CA TYR A 82 7.52 5.32 13.21
C TYR A 82 7.91 4.32 14.30
N LYS A 83 8.07 4.78 15.53
CA LYS A 83 8.32 3.91 16.72
C LYS A 83 7.08 3.09 17.09
N ARG A 84 5.89 3.49 16.66
CA ARG A 84 4.61 2.82 16.96
C ARG A 84 3.99 2.24 15.69
N LYS A 85 3.17 1.18 15.87
CA LYS A 85 2.37 0.63 14.77
C LYS A 85 1.42 1.69 14.23
N ILE A 86 1.27 1.73 12.91
CA ILE A 86 0.32 2.61 12.22
C ILE A 86 -1.01 1.87 12.10
N TYR A 87 -2.04 2.33 12.79
CA TYR A 87 -3.39 1.77 12.69
C TYR A 87 -4.21 2.61 11.71
N ALA A 88 -4.40 2.10 10.51
CA ALA A 88 -5.13 2.77 9.45
C ALA A 88 -5.48 1.77 8.33
N ASP A 89 -6.29 2.20 7.39
CA ASP A 89 -6.61 1.44 6.18
C ASP A 89 -6.28 2.21 4.90
N ALA A 90 -5.73 3.42 5.04
CA ALA A 90 -5.12 4.15 3.93
C ALA A 90 -3.90 4.94 4.39
N MET A 91 -2.93 5.07 3.49
CA MET A 91 -1.74 5.91 3.68
C MET A 91 -1.51 6.75 2.43
N ILE A 92 -1.00 7.97 2.66
CA ILE A 92 -0.54 8.87 1.59
C ILE A 92 0.84 9.41 1.94
N THR A 93 1.63 9.79 0.92
CA THR A 93 2.93 10.46 1.15
C THR A 93 3.38 11.26 -0.06
N LYS A 94 4.14 12.35 0.19
CA LYS A 94 4.94 13.09 -0.79
C LYS A 94 6.41 12.64 -0.82
N MET A 95 6.81 11.78 0.10
CA MET A 95 8.20 11.36 0.24
C MET A 95 8.66 10.53 -0.94
N ARG A 96 9.80 10.90 -1.53
CA ARG A 96 10.46 10.10 -2.56
C ARG A 96 11.23 8.93 -1.94
N GLY A 97 11.39 7.84 -2.70
CA GLY A 97 12.11 6.66 -2.23
C GLY A 97 11.37 5.85 -1.16
N VAL A 98 10.09 6.14 -0.94
CA VAL A 98 9.18 5.41 -0.03
C VAL A 98 8.18 4.60 -0.83
N SER A 99 7.91 3.39 -0.40
CA SER A 99 6.83 2.55 -0.93
C SER A 99 5.78 2.32 0.15
N LEU A 100 4.53 2.58 -0.17
CA LEU A 100 3.38 2.28 0.67
C LEU A 100 2.80 0.92 0.25
N GLY A 101 2.41 0.09 1.21
CA GLY A 101 1.81 -1.21 0.92
C GLY A 101 0.59 -1.51 1.79
N VAL A 102 -0.42 -2.14 1.19
CA VAL A 102 -1.55 -2.77 1.88
C VAL A 102 -1.56 -4.26 1.58
N LEU A 103 -2.10 -5.03 2.48
CA LEU A 103 -2.29 -6.47 2.34
C LEU A 103 -3.77 -6.76 2.15
N THR A 104 -4.08 -7.58 1.16
CA THR A 104 -5.44 -8.01 0.87
C THR A 104 -5.46 -9.52 0.65
N ALA A 105 -6.58 -10.16 0.97
CA ALA A 105 -6.91 -11.49 0.52
C ALA A 105 -8.07 -11.37 -0.48
N ASP A 106 -9.18 -10.81 -0.04
CA ASP A 106 -10.46 -10.63 -0.72
C ASP A 106 -10.96 -9.17 -0.74
N CYS A 107 -10.29 -8.27 0.02
CA CYS A 107 -10.60 -6.84 0.01
C CYS A 107 -9.94 -6.13 -1.17
N ALA A 108 -10.56 -5.06 -1.68
CA ALA A 108 -10.04 -4.32 -2.82
C ALA A 108 -8.84 -3.42 -2.46
N PRO A 109 -7.65 -3.63 -3.06
CA PRO A 109 -6.54 -2.69 -2.95
C PRO A 109 -6.72 -1.55 -3.95
N VAL A 110 -6.55 -0.30 -3.48
CA VAL A 110 -6.62 0.86 -4.36
C VAL A 110 -5.32 1.66 -4.28
N ILE A 111 -4.75 1.97 -5.44
CA ILE A 111 -3.59 2.85 -5.58
C ILE A 111 -4.07 4.19 -6.10
N LEU A 112 -3.66 5.27 -5.43
CA LEU A 112 -3.88 6.65 -5.87
C LEU A 112 -2.56 7.30 -6.24
N TYR A 113 -2.57 8.16 -7.26
CA TYR A 113 -1.45 9.00 -7.64
C TYR A 113 -1.92 10.39 -8.02
N ASP A 114 -1.54 11.39 -7.24
CA ASP A 114 -1.68 12.78 -7.63
C ASP A 114 -0.47 13.19 -8.49
N PHE A 115 -0.71 13.26 -9.78
CA PHE A 115 0.33 13.57 -10.77
C PHE A 115 0.95 14.96 -10.59
N ARG A 116 0.14 15.96 -10.24
CA ARG A 116 0.62 17.34 -10.11
C ARG A 116 1.53 17.53 -8.89
N ASN A 117 1.15 16.91 -7.79
CA ASN A 117 1.83 17.12 -6.50
C ASN A 117 2.72 15.95 -6.08
N LYS A 118 2.83 14.92 -6.95
CA LYS A 118 3.64 13.71 -6.72
C LYS A 118 3.30 13.00 -5.41
N ILE A 119 1.99 12.98 -5.04
CA ILE A 119 1.50 12.26 -3.87
C ILE A 119 1.10 10.86 -4.30
N ILE A 120 1.60 9.86 -3.61
CA ILE A 120 1.13 8.48 -3.72
C ILE A 120 0.19 8.15 -2.57
N GLY A 121 -0.82 7.31 -2.86
CA GLY A 121 -1.75 6.78 -1.87
C GLY A 121 -1.96 5.28 -2.07
N CYS A 122 -2.20 4.59 -0.97
CA CYS A 122 -2.45 3.17 -0.93
C CYS A 122 -3.59 2.90 0.06
N ILE A 123 -4.64 2.20 -0.38
CA ILE A 123 -5.89 2.00 0.38
C ILE A 123 -6.22 0.52 0.43
N HIS A 124 -6.55 0.03 1.61
CA HIS A 124 -7.24 -1.21 1.85
C HIS A 124 -8.74 -0.93 1.94
N ALA A 125 -9.48 -1.23 0.89
CA ALA A 125 -10.91 -1.02 0.82
C ALA A 125 -11.66 -2.35 1.07
N GLY A 126 -11.68 -2.79 2.33
CA GLY A 126 -12.61 -3.82 2.78
C GLY A 126 -14.03 -3.24 2.87
N TRP A 127 -15.08 -4.09 2.92
CA TRP A 127 -16.46 -3.65 2.88
C TRP A 127 -16.83 -2.58 3.94
N LYS A 128 -16.35 -2.73 5.18
CA LYS A 128 -16.56 -1.73 6.25
C LYS A 128 -15.91 -0.39 5.93
N GLY A 129 -14.66 -0.42 5.43
CA GLY A 129 -13.94 0.79 5.04
C GLY A 129 -14.58 1.47 3.82
N ALA A 130 -15.00 0.69 2.83
CA ALA A 130 -15.71 1.17 1.64
C ALA A 130 -17.03 1.86 2.03
N PHE A 131 -17.87 1.21 2.86
CA PHE A 131 -19.10 1.78 3.40
C PHE A 131 -18.85 3.09 4.17
N LYS A 132 -17.76 3.17 4.94
CA LYS A 132 -17.32 4.38 5.68
C LYS A 132 -16.54 5.37 4.82
N ASN A 133 -16.59 5.25 3.47
CA ASN A 133 -15.99 6.18 2.52
C ASN A 133 -14.46 6.31 2.61
N ILE A 134 -13.70 5.24 2.85
CA ILE A 134 -12.23 5.27 2.96
C ILE A 134 -11.56 5.91 1.73
N VAL A 135 -12.04 5.61 0.52
CA VAL A 135 -11.51 6.19 -0.72
C VAL A 135 -11.75 7.70 -0.79
N ARG A 136 -12.98 8.14 -0.49
CA ARG A 136 -13.36 9.56 -0.42
C ARG A 136 -12.50 10.30 0.60
N ASN A 137 -12.34 9.73 1.80
CA ASN A 137 -11.52 10.32 2.88
C ASN A 137 -10.06 10.47 2.45
N THR A 138 -9.53 9.48 1.72
CA THR A 138 -8.15 9.54 1.21
C THR A 138 -7.99 10.64 0.17
N ILE A 139 -8.93 10.75 -0.77
CA ILE A 139 -8.94 11.82 -1.79
C ILE A 139 -9.06 13.19 -1.12
N HIS A 140 -9.96 13.36 -0.14
CA HIS A 140 -10.09 14.59 0.63
C HIS A 140 -8.79 14.96 1.35
N LYS A 141 -8.12 13.98 1.97
CA LYS A 141 -6.83 14.24 2.62
C LYS A 141 -5.76 14.69 1.65
N ILE A 142 -5.68 14.11 0.44
CA ILE A 142 -4.78 14.57 -0.62
C ILE A 142 -5.11 16.02 -1.00
N LYS A 143 -6.38 16.33 -1.24
CA LYS A 143 -6.83 17.68 -1.64
C LYS A 143 -6.58 18.73 -0.56
N LYS A 144 -6.66 18.37 0.73
CA LYS A 144 -6.35 19.28 1.85
C LYS A 144 -4.88 19.70 1.89
N ILE A 145 -3.96 18.83 1.47
CA ILE A 145 -2.52 19.13 1.45
C ILE A 145 -2.04 19.67 0.10
N SER A 146 -2.97 19.78 -0.87
CA SER A 146 -2.64 20.14 -2.24
C SER A 146 -3.88 20.61 -3.00
N SER A 147 -4.03 21.92 -3.19
CA SER A 147 -5.22 22.55 -3.79
C SER A 147 -5.47 22.14 -5.25
N ASN A 148 -4.42 21.99 -6.05
CA ASN A 148 -4.52 21.71 -7.49
C ASN A 148 -4.20 20.24 -7.82
N SER A 149 -4.91 19.31 -7.20
CA SER A 149 -4.70 17.87 -7.36
C SER A 149 -5.28 17.31 -8.67
N LYS A 150 -4.49 16.48 -9.38
CA LYS A 150 -4.98 15.63 -10.48
C LYS A 150 -4.72 14.16 -10.15
N ILE A 151 -5.73 13.50 -9.57
CA ILE A 151 -5.61 12.18 -8.97
C ILE A 151 -6.01 11.11 -9.99
N TYR A 152 -5.15 10.12 -10.15
CA TYR A 152 -5.40 8.88 -10.89
C TYR A 152 -5.55 7.74 -9.90
N ALA A 153 -6.55 6.90 -10.14
CA ALA A 153 -6.82 5.73 -9.30
C ALA A 153 -6.70 4.43 -10.11
N SER A 154 -6.28 3.38 -9.44
CA SER A 154 -6.35 2.02 -9.95
C SER A 154 -6.77 1.07 -8.84
N VAL A 155 -7.82 0.29 -9.09
CA VAL A 155 -8.24 -0.81 -8.25
C VAL A 155 -7.52 -2.07 -8.73
N GLY A 156 -6.98 -2.84 -7.79
CA GLY A 156 -6.32 -4.12 -8.09
C GLY A 156 -7.25 -5.30 -7.95
N PRO A 157 -6.73 -6.50 -8.22
CA PRO A 157 -7.48 -7.75 -7.98
C PRO A 157 -7.83 -7.90 -6.49
N CYS A 158 -8.98 -8.46 -6.21
CA CYS A 158 -9.50 -8.87 -4.91
C CYS A 158 -10.01 -10.31 -4.99
#